data_704782945a5c956c6848480391a50f3d
#
_entry.id   704782945a5c956c6848480391a50f3d
#
_cell.length_a   1.000
_cell.length_b   1.000
_cell.length_c   1.000
_cell.angle_alpha   90.00
_cell.angle_beta   90.00
_cell.angle_gamma   90.00
#
_symmetry.space_group_name_H-M   'P 1'
#
loop_
_entity.id
_entity.type
_entity.pdbx_description
1 polymer ?
#
loop_
_entity_poly.entity_id
_entity_poly.type
_entity_poly.pdbx_seq_one_letter_code
_entity_poly.pdbx_strand_id
1 'polypeptide(L)'
;MNDYKPLDLLVIGAGMIVNDLLLPSVYHLQRLGYVKDISVCDARISSLQALKENALIKEAFPEQDFRPYPALDSAADDDQKLYKSVLSQMAPYQAVVIAVPDQFHYQVVMDALDCNQHILCVKPLVLTHRHAVEIAEKAESRGLFIGIEYHKRFDRRSLMAKQNYQSGDLGEFVIGEAKMIEPYSYRFSNFQNWFTTDFTDPFVYVGCHYVDLVYFITGLKPVEVSVSGVKGKFPNGNEAYMWANGRVRFENGALLSVTDGLGYPDDGAGPNEQGLSLFFEGNEKGAIFKHNDQFRGVEYSFIKGRGPANKLFHYVNPDFFQLIPWEGEGYKPIGYGPDSVMTNIKYMSQLEARVDQDPDNAHSVRLKARKAANRKGLMATPENSYINELVHEAARLSILNQGDMALITYEPEPGVRLKHD
;
A
#
# COMPACT_ATOMS: atom_id res chain seq x y z
N MET A 1 22.86 3.74 -24.50
CA MET A 1 22.62 4.39 -23.19
C MET A 1 21.68 3.49 -22.42
N ASN A 2 21.87 3.33 -21.14
CA ASN A 2 20.95 2.52 -20.33
C ASN A 2 19.58 3.19 -20.27
N ASP A 3 18.51 2.40 -20.37
CA ASP A 3 17.13 2.91 -20.27
C ASP A 3 16.73 3.27 -18.85
N TYR A 4 17.67 3.26 -17.90
CA TYR A 4 17.47 3.57 -16.49
C TYR A 4 18.72 4.24 -15.88
N LYS A 5 18.49 5.00 -14.80
CA LYS A 5 19.51 5.67 -13.97
C LYS A 5 19.44 5.08 -12.56
N PRO A 6 20.54 4.50 -12.02
CA PRO A 6 20.55 4.04 -10.63
C PRO A 6 20.24 5.19 -9.68
N LEU A 7 19.28 5.00 -8.76
CA LEU A 7 18.88 5.98 -7.76
C LEU A 7 19.38 5.56 -6.38
N ASP A 8 19.76 6.52 -5.56
CA ASP A 8 19.87 6.32 -4.12
C ASP A 8 18.44 6.18 -3.54
N LEU A 9 18.27 5.30 -2.56
CA LEU A 9 16.95 5.00 -2.01
C LEU A 9 16.95 5.10 -0.49
N LEU A 10 16.03 5.89 0.05
CA LEU A 10 15.75 5.99 1.48
C LEU A 10 14.41 5.33 1.79
N VAL A 11 14.39 4.40 2.74
CA VAL A 11 13.16 3.90 3.36
C VAL A 11 12.96 4.62 4.68
N ILE A 12 11.80 5.24 4.88
CA ILE A 12 11.39 5.87 6.14
C ILE A 12 10.35 4.97 6.82
N GLY A 13 10.73 4.41 7.96
CA GLY A 13 10.04 3.35 8.68
C GLY A 13 10.74 2.00 8.53
N ALA A 14 10.68 1.16 9.58
CA ALA A 14 11.28 -0.17 9.63
C ALA A 14 10.29 -1.22 10.19
N GLY A 15 8.99 -1.05 9.90
CA GLY A 15 7.91 -1.92 10.36
C GLY A 15 7.77 -3.21 9.53
N MET A 16 6.67 -3.95 9.79
CA MET A 16 6.40 -5.25 9.16
C MET A 16 6.43 -5.20 7.63
N ILE A 17 5.76 -4.22 7.02
CA ILE A 17 5.69 -4.15 5.55
C ILE A 17 7.06 -3.90 4.91
N VAL A 18 7.96 -3.22 5.63
CA VAL A 18 9.36 -3.05 5.18
C VAL A 18 10.09 -4.39 5.21
N ASN A 19 9.94 -5.15 6.29
CA ASN A 19 10.53 -6.47 6.43
C ASN A 19 9.97 -7.47 5.41
N ASP A 20 8.64 -7.51 5.24
CA ASP A 20 7.96 -8.59 4.54
C ASP A 20 7.86 -8.36 3.02
N LEU A 21 7.98 -7.11 2.56
CA LEU A 21 7.77 -6.77 1.15
C LEU A 21 8.78 -5.76 0.61
N LEU A 22 8.92 -4.60 1.26
CA LEU A 22 9.61 -3.45 0.65
C LEU A 22 11.10 -3.71 0.54
N LEU A 23 11.77 -4.10 1.63
CA LEU A 23 13.21 -4.31 1.65
C LEU A 23 13.67 -5.44 0.72
N PRO A 24 13.03 -6.63 0.68
CA PRO A 24 13.34 -7.66 -0.31
C PRO A 24 13.21 -7.18 -1.76
N SER A 25 12.17 -6.38 -2.06
CA SER A 25 11.96 -5.82 -3.40
C SER A 25 13.03 -4.80 -3.77
N VAL A 26 13.41 -3.93 -2.85
CA VAL A 26 14.47 -2.92 -3.03
C VAL A 26 15.84 -3.56 -3.18
N TYR A 27 16.17 -4.60 -2.40
CA TYR A 27 17.41 -5.36 -2.56
C TYR A 27 17.49 -6.03 -3.92
N HIS A 28 16.38 -6.57 -4.41
CA HIS A 28 16.38 -7.14 -5.76
C HIS A 28 16.57 -6.07 -6.84
N LEU A 29 15.99 -4.87 -6.67
CA LEU A 29 16.23 -3.74 -7.58
C LEU A 29 17.69 -3.26 -7.55
N GLN A 30 18.36 -3.34 -6.41
CA GLN A 30 19.79 -3.04 -6.32
C GLN A 30 20.61 -4.05 -7.12
N ARG A 31 20.31 -5.36 -7.03
CA ARG A 31 20.91 -6.40 -7.87
C ARG A 31 20.71 -6.17 -9.37
N LEU A 32 19.54 -5.62 -9.73
CA LEU A 32 19.20 -5.30 -11.13
C LEU A 32 19.75 -3.95 -11.60
N GLY A 33 20.44 -3.18 -10.72
CA GLY A 33 21.08 -1.91 -11.03
C GLY A 33 20.16 -0.69 -11.05
N TYR A 34 18.89 -0.80 -10.67
CA TYR A 34 17.96 0.33 -10.59
C TYR A 34 18.14 1.17 -9.33
N VAL A 35 18.62 0.56 -8.25
CA VAL A 35 18.94 1.18 -6.98
C VAL A 35 20.44 1.07 -6.75
N LYS A 36 21.06 2.16 -6.28
CA LYS A 36 22.49 2.23 -5.97
C LYS A 36 22.72 1.98 -4.49
N ASP A 37 22.49 2.98 -3.66
CA ASP A 37 22.69 2.90 -2.22
C ASP A 37 21.33 2.87 -1.51
N ILE A 38 21.23 2.06 -0.46
CA ILE A 38 20.01 1.89 0.33
C ILE A 38 20.25 2.39 1.74
N SER A 39 19.37 3.27 2.21
CA SER A 39 19.31 3.74 3.58
C SER A 39 17.96 3.41 4.19
N VAL A 40 17.92 3.08 5.47
CA VAL A 40 16.67 2.89 6.23
C VAL A 40 16.70 3.78 7.46
N CYS A 41 15.68 4.60 7.63
CA CYS A 41 15.51 5.50 8.76
C CYS A 41 14.29 5.11 9.59
N ASP A 42 14.46 4.87 10.88
CA ASP A 42 13.36 4.65 11.83
C ASP A 42 13.67 5.40 13.13
N ALA A 43 12.63 5.80 13.85
CA ALA A 43 12.80 6.45 15.14
C ALA A 43 13.48 5.52 16.16
N ARG A 44 13.26 4.20 16.06
CA ARG A 44 13.72 3.21 17.02
C ARG A 44 14.84 2.34 16.45
N ILE A 45 15.95 2.32 17.17
CA ILE A 45 17.11 1.46 16.83
C ILE A 45 16.71 -0.02 16.81
N SER A 46 15.86 -0.46 17.72
CA SER A 46 15.41 -1.86 17.80
C SER A 46 14.73 -2.36 16.53
N SER A 47 13.97 -1.52 15.83
CA SER A 47 13.36 -1.86 14.56
C SER A 47 14.41 -2.07 13.46
N LEU A 48 15.43 -1.21 13.42
CA LEU A 48 16.56 -1.32 12.47
C LEU A 48 17.42 -2.56 12.76
N GLN A 49 17.66 -2.87 14.03
CA GLN A 49 18.38 -4.08 14.45
C GLN A 49 17.62 -5.34 14.00
N ALA A 50 16.31 -5.39 14.24
CA ALA A 50 15.47 -6.51 13.83
C ALA A 50 15.51 -6.76 12.30
N LEU A 51 15.51 -5.70 11.49
CA LEU A 51 15.69 -5.82 10.04
C LEU A 51 17.09 -6.35 9.68
N LYS A 52 18.14 -5.81 10.30
CA LYS A 52 19.53 -6.23 10.07
C LYS A 52 19.80 -7.67 10.47
N GLU A 53 19.12 -8.15 11.51
CA GLU A 53 19.33 -9.50 12.06
C GLU A 53 18.40 -10.55 11.43
N ASN A 54 17.48 -10.15 10.57
CA ASN A 54 16.55 -11.08 9.92
C ASN A 54 17.29 -12.15 9.10
N ALA A 55 17.30 -13.37 9.60
CA ALA A 55 18.04 -14.49 8.99
C ALA A 55 17.53 -14.82 7.57
N LEU A 56 16.21 -14.72 7.35
CA LEU A 56 15.61 -15.00 6.03
C LEU A 56 16.06 -13.97 4.99
N ILE A 57 16.10 -12.68 5.36
CA ILE A 57 16.56 -11.62 4.48
C ILE A 57 18.06 -11.79 4.19
N LYS A 58 18.88 -12.10 5.19
CA LYS A 58 20.31 -12.36 5.00
C LYS A 58 20.59 -13.56 4.09
N GLU A 59 19.81 -14.64 4.25
CA GLU A 59 19.92 -15.82 3.40
C GLU A 59 19.50 -15.49 1.96
N ALA A 60 18.40 -14.74 1.81
CA ALA A 60 17.87 -14.39 0.49
C ALA A 60 18.71 -13.35 -0.26
N PHE A 61 19.42 -12.48 0.48
CA PHE A 61 20.16 -11.35 -0.06
C PHE A 61 21.54 -11.22 0.60
N PRO A 62 22.44 -12.19 0.40
CA PRO A 62 23.71 -12.28 1.15
C PRO A 62 24.67 -11.11 0.89
N GLU A 63 24.59 -10.46 -0.27
CA GLU A 63 25.47 -9.33 -0.66
C GLU A 63 24.82 -7.95 -0.49
N GLN A 64 23.52 -7.90 -0.17
CA GLN A 64 22.78 -6.65 -0.04
C GLN A 64 22.73 -6.22 1.43
N ASP A 65 22.90 -4.91 1.62
CA ASP A 65 22.80 -4.28 2.94
C ASP A 65 22.25 -2.86 2.84
N PHE A 66 21.85 -2.28 3.96
CA PHE A 66 21.41 -0.91 4.04
C PHE A 66 22.18 -0.13 5.11
N ARG A 67 22.27 1.18 4.95
CA ARG A 67 22.79 2.09 5.96
C ARG A 67 21.65 2.45 6.92
N PRO A 68 21.77 2.13 8.23
CA PRO A 68 20.75 2.47 9.22
C PRO A 68 20.88 3.92 9.69
N TYR A 69 19.73 4.58 9.93
CA TYR A 69 19.62 5.87 10.59
C TYR A 69 18.55 5.79 11.70
N PRO A 70 18.94 5.97 13.00
CA PRO A 70 20.28 6.25 13.47
C PRO A 70 21.24 5.05 13.28
N ALA A 71 22.53 5.28 13.45
CA ALA A 71 23.50 4.20 13.52
C ALA A 71 23.17 3.25 14.70
N LEU A 72 23.38 1.94 14.53
CA LEU A 72 22.93 0.93 15.51
C LEU A 72 23.62 1.06 16.88
N ASP A 73 24.77 1.70 16.95
CA ASP A 73 25.54 2.00 18.17
C ASP A 73 25.23 3.42 18.73
N SER A 74 24.27 4.13 18.14
CA SER A 74 23.88 5.47 18.60
C SER A 74 23.25 5.41 20.00
N ALA A 75 23.55 6.42 20.82
CA ALA A 75 22.88 6.64 22.10
C ALA A 75 21.50 7.33 21.95
N ALA A 76 21.22 7.92 20.78
CA ALA A 76 19.94 8.57 20.49
C ALA A 76 18.95 7.53 19.99
N ASP A 77 17.85 7.35 20.71
CA ASP A 77 16.75 6.48 20.37
C ASP A 77 15.43 7.29 20.44
N ASP A 78 14.44 6.91 19.61
CA ASP A 78 13.11 7.52 19.50
C ASP A 78 13.09 8.98 18.99
N ASP A 79 13.97 9.31 18.03
CA ASP A 79 13.90 10.59 17.31
C ASP A 79 12.98 10.48 16.06
N GLN A 80 11.73 10.84 16.25
CA GLN A 80 10.70 10.83 15.19
C GLN A 80 10.97 11.82 14.07
N LYS A 81 11.91 12.76 14.22
CA LYS A 81 12.26 13.79 13.22
C LYS A 81 13.60 13.52 12.53
N LEU A 82 14.30 12.46 12.89
CA LEU A 82 15.61 12.11 12.31
C LEU A 82 15.57 12.05 10.77
N TYR A 83 14.48 11.53 10.20
CA TYR A 83 14.31 11.42 8.76
C TYR A 83 14.47 12.76 8.02
N LYS A 84 14.14 13.91 8.64
CA LYS A 84 14.30 15.23 8.02
C LYS A 84 15.75 15.55 7.74
N SER A 85 16.63 15.24 8.69
CA SER A 85 18.07 15.45 8.52
C SER A 85 18.65 14.51 7.45
N VAL A 86 18.15 13.26 7.37
CA VAL A 86 18.57 12.30 6.34
C VAL A 86 18.10 12.77 4.96
N LEU A 87 16.83 13.17 4.82
CA LEU A 87 16.29 13.72 3.57
C LEU A 87 17.07 14.94 3.07
N SER A 88 17.44 15.85 3.97
CA SER A 88 18.18 17.09 3.60
C SER A 88 19.58 16.82 3.06
N GLN A 89 20.15 15.64 3.32
CA GLN A 89 21.46 15.22 2.82
C GLN A 89 21.40 14.49 1.48
N MET A 90 20.20 14.09 1.04
CA MET A 90 20.03 13.41 -0.24
C MET A 90 20.15 14.38 -1.41
N ALA A 91 20.76 13.94 -2.49
CA ALA A 91 20.67 14.64 -3.77
C ALA A 91 19.21 14.70 -4.23
N PRO A 92 18.78 15.73 -4.97
CA PRO A 92 17.41 15.80 -5.49
C PRO A 92 17.11 14.68 -6.50
N TYR A 93 15.82 14.36 -6.66
CA TYR A 93 15.31 13.39 -7.61
C TYR A 93 15.79 11.94 -7.39
N GLN A 94 16.03 11.59 -6.13
CA GLN A 94 16.26 10.23 -5.70
C GLN A 94 14.91 9.59 -5.31
N ALA A 95 14.93 8.34 -4.83
CA ALA A 95 13.74 7.60 -4.43
C ALA A 95 13.58 7.56 -2.90
N VAL A 96 12.38 7.86 -2.42
CA VAL A 96 12.00 7.72 -1.01
C VAL A 96 10.80 6.78 -0.90
N VAL A 97 10.92 5.75 -0.07
CA VAL A 97 9.82 4.85 0.29
C VAL A 97 9.33 5.23 1.69
N ILE A 98 8.05 5.56 1.82
CA ILE A 98 7.46 5.99 3.09
C ILE A 98 6.56 4.87 3.60
N ALA A 99 6.91 4.33 4.79
CA ALA A 99 6.24 3.20 5.43
C ALA A 99 6.13 3.40 6.95
N VAL A 100 5.60 4.54 7.33
CA VAL A 100 5.30 4.94 8.72
C VAL A 100 3.80 4.73 9.03
N PRO A 101 3.32 4.87 10.27
CA PRO A 101 1.88 4.86 10.56
C PRO A 101 1.11 5.96 9.79
N ASP A 102 -0.13 5.63 9.39
CA ASP A 102 -0.96 6.39 8.45
C ASP A 102 -1.07 7.89 8.77
N GLN A 103 -1.18 8.23 10.06
CA GLN A 103 -1.33 9.62 10.52
C GLN A 103 -0.08 10.49 10.27
N PHE A 104 1.07 9.88 10.02
CA PHE A 104 2.32 10.60 9.74
C PHE A 104 2.61 10.77 8.25
N HIS A 105 1.89 10.06 7.37
CA HIS A 105 2.14 10.07 5.93
C HIS A 105 2.19 11.49 5.36
N TYR A 106 1.17 12.31 5.65
CA TYR A 106 1.08 13.66 5.10
C TYR A 106 2.36 14.47 5.35
N GLN A 107 2.80 14.53 6.61
CA GLN A 107 3.98 15.33 6.97
C GLN A 107 5.25 14.79 6.32
N VAL A 108 5.46 13.46 6.34
CA VAL A 108 6.66 12.84 5.77
C VAL A 108 6.70 12.97 4.25
N VAL A 109 5.55 12.82 3.57
CA VAL A 109 5.44 13.05 2.13
C VAL A 109 5.75 14.51 1.78
N MET A 110 5.18 15.47 2.52
CA MET A 110 5.41 16.89 2.27
C MET A 110 6.89 17.29 2.49
N ASP A 111 7.55 16.75 3.52
CA ASP A 111 8.97 16.97 3.79
C ASP A 111 9.86 16.35 2.68
N ALA A 112 9.52 15.15 2.18
CA ALA A 112 10.24 14.52 1.08
C ALA A 112 10.08 15.30 -0.24
N LEU A 113 8.88 15.84 -0.51
CA LEU A 113 8.64 16.73 -1.64
C LEU A 113 9.44 18.04 -1.51
N ASP A 114 9.60 18.60 -0.30
CA ASP A 114 10.42 19.79 -0.06
C ASP A 114 11.90 19.54 -0.36
N CYS A 115 12.36 18.32 -0.16
CA CYS A 115 13.69 17.87 -0.55
C CYS A 115 13.79 17.40 -2.02
N ASN A 116 12.75 17.64 -2.84
CA ASN A 116 12.68 17.27 -4.26
C ASN A 116 12.90 15.76 -4.52
N GLN A 117 12.27 14.89 -3.73
CA GLN A 117 12.39 13.43 -3.89
C GLN A 117 11.18 12.83 -4.61
N HIS A 118 11.40 11.78 -5.43
CA HIS A 118 10.34 10.90 -5.89
C HIS A 118 9.90 9.99 -4.75
N ILE A 119 8.61 9.64 -4.70
CA ILE A 119 8.04 8.96 -3.54
C ILE A 119 7.28 7.70 -3.95
N LEU A 120 7.48 6.61 -3.21
CA LEU A 120 6.55 5.50 -3.07
C LEU A 120 6.03 5.51 -1.63
N CYS A 121 4.76 5.83 -1.44
CA CYS A 121 4.10 5.80 -0.13
C CYS A 121 3.28 4.52 0.00
N VAL A 122 3.34 3.85 1.15
CA VAL A 122 2.38 2.76 1.41
C VAL A 122 0.96 3.33 1.55
N LYS A 123 -0.05 2.49 1.35
CA LYS A 123 -1.46 2.88 1.46
C LYS A 123 -1.89 3.04 2.95
N PRO A 124 -2.87 3.90 3.23
CA PRO A 124 -3.40 4.94 2.36
C PRO A 124 -2.36 6.04 2.12
N LEU A 125 -2.48 6.82 1.04
CA LEU A 125 -1.57 7.96 0.86
C LEU A 125 -1.68 8.90 2.05
N VAL A 126 -2.91 9.31 2.36
CA VAL A 126 -3.27 10.15 3.52
C VAL A 126 -4.69 9.81 3.98
N LEU A 127 -5.10 10.39 5.11
CA LEU A 127 -6.41 10.14 5.71
C LEU A 127 -7.50 11.10 5.23
N THR A 128 -7.14 12.18 4.51
CA THR A 128 -8.09 13.19 4.02
C THR A 128 -7.84 13.54 2.56
N HIS A 129 -8.90 13.78 1.81
CA HIS A 129 -8.84 14.22 0.42
C HIS A 129 -8.08 15.54 0.26
N ARG A 130 -8.30 16.49 1.16
CA ARG A 130 -7.58 17.79 1.15
C ARG A 130 -6.06 17.60 1.14
N HIS A 131 -5.54 16.74 2.02
CA HIS A 131 -4.10 16.45 2.07
C HIS A 131 -3.60 15.78 0.77
N ALA A 132 -4.41 14.92 0.15
CA ALA A 132 -4.05 14.30 -1.13
C ALA A 132 -3.96 15.35 -2.25
N VAL A 133 -4.87 16.33 -2.28
CA VAL A 133 -4.82 17.45 -3.23
C VAL A 133 -3.56 18.30 -3.02
N GLU A 134 -3.27 18.71 -1.79
CA GLU A 134 -2.07 19.49 -1.46
C GLU A 134 -0.77 18.76 -1.88
N ILE A 135 -0.71 17.45 -1.68
CA ILE A 135 0.41 16.61 -2.12
C ILE A 135 0.48 16.57 -3.66
N ALA A 136 -0.65 16.35 -4.34
CA ALA A 136 -0.70 16.28 -5.80
C ALA A 136 -0.22 17.58 -6.46
N GLU A 137 -0.70 18.73 -5.98
CA GLU A 137 -0.32 20.06 -6.45
C GLU A 137 1.17 20.34 -6.23
N LYS A 138 1.67 20.03 -5.03
CA LYS A 138 3.09 20.22 -4.71
C LYS A 138 3.98 19.32 -5.57
N ALA A 139 3.60 18.06 -5.74
CA ALA A 139 4.33 17.13 -6.59
C ALA A 139 4.32 17.58 -8.07
N GLU A 140 3.18 18.08 -8.58
CA GLU A 140 3.09 18.61 -9.94
C GLU A 140 3.98 19.87 -10.11
N SER A 141 3.89 20.82 -9.19
CA SER A 141 4.70 22.04 -9.26
C SER A 141 6.21 21.77 -9.30
N ARG A 142 6.67 20.68 -8.72
CA ARG A 142 8.08 20.27 -8.66
C ARG A 142 8.46 19.21 -9.70
N GLY A 143 7.49 18.69 -10.45
CA GLY A 143 7.72 17.61 -11.42
C GLY A 143 8.07 16.27 -10.78
N LEU A 144 7.61 16.00 -9.56
CA LEU A 144 7.97 14.80 -8.80
C LEU A 144 6.93 13.70 -8.99
N PHE A 145 7.37 12.45 -9.13
CA PHE A 145 6.48 11.30 -9.20
C PHE A 145 6.15 10.79 -7.79
N ILE A 146 4.88 10.50 -7.57
CA ILE A 146 4.40 9.81 -6.38
C ILE A 146 3.63 8.57 -6.81
N GLY A 147 4.08 7.40 -6.35
CA GLY A 147 3.33 6.14 -6.40
C GLY A 147 2.75 5.83 -5.02
N ILE A 148 1.59 5.15 -5.02
CA ILE A 148 0.95 4.64 -3.81
C ILE A 148 0.93 3.12 -3.90
N GLU A 149 1.29 2.43 -2.83
CA GLU A 149 1.45 0.99 -2.83
C GLU A 149 0.07 0.28 -2.69
N TYR A 150 -0.79 0.41 -3.71
CA TYR A 150 -1.99 -0.41 -3.87
C TYR A 150 -1.66 -1.69 -4.67
N HIS A 151 -0.94 -2.62 -4.05
CA HIS A 151 -0.35 -3.80 -4.69
C HIS A 151 -1.38 -4.71 -5.38
N LYS A 152 -2.62 -4.79 -4.91
CA LYS A 152 -3.66 -5.62 -5.54
C LYS A 152 -3.99 -5.21 -6.98
N ARG A 153 -3.65 -3.98 -7.40
CA ARG A 153 -3.74 -3.56 -8.81
C ARG A 153 -2.81 -4.35 -9.72
N PHE A 154 -1.69 -4.88 -9.19
CA PHE A 154 -0.68 -5.64 -9.92
C PHE A 154 -0.97 -7.15 -9.98
N ASP A 155 -1.98 -7.63 -9.27
CA ASP A 155 -2.42 -9.01 -9.41
C ASP A 155 -2.91 -9.25 -10.85
N ARG A 156 -2.35 -10.30 -11.49
CA ARG A 156 -2.69 -10.63 -12.88
C ARG A 156 -4.19 -10.84 -13.09
N ARG A 157 -4.92 -11.35 -12.08
CA ARG A 157 -6.38 -11.53 -12.14
C ARG A 157 -7.09 -10.17 -12.16
N SER A 158 -6.62 -9.21 -11.36
CA SER A 158 -7.15 -7.84 -11.34
C SER A 158 -6.91 -7.12 -12.66
N LEU A 159 -5.71 -7.31 -13.23
CA LEU A 159 -5.37 -6.76 -14.57
C LEU A 159 -6.25 -7.35 -15.67
N MET A 160 -6.46 -8.67 -15.65
CA MET A 160 -7.35 -9.35 -16.61
C MET A 160 -8.81 -8.91 -16.42
N ALA A 161 -9.29 -8.79 -15.17
CA ALA A 161 -10.64 -8.33 -14.89
C ALA A 161 -10.85 -6.90 -15.39
N LYS A 162 -9.89 -6.00 -15.19
CA LYS A 162 -9.93 -4.64 -15.74
C LYS A 162 -10.04 -4.65 -17.27
N GLN A 163 -9.20 -5.44 -17.93
CA GLN A 163 -9.24 -5.56 -19.39
C GLN A 163 -10.59 -6.08 -19.89
N ASN A 164 -11.11 -7.15 -19.28
CA ASN A 164 -12.38 -7.76 -19.66
C ASN A 164 -13.59 -6.87 -19.34
N TYR A 165 -13.50 -6.05 -18.27
CA TYR A 165 -14.52 -5.06 -17.98
C TYR A 165 -14.53 -3.94 -19.05
N GLN A 166 -13.36 -3.43 -19.39
CA GLN A 166 -13.20 -2.37 -20.40
C GLN A 166 -13.60 -2.82 -21.81
N SER A 167 -13.43 -4.11 -22.15
CA SER A 167 -13.94 -4.68 -23.42
C SER A 167 -15.45 -4.96 -23.43
N GLY A 168 -16.12 -4.86 -22.27
CA GLY A 168 -17.55 -5.15 -22.11
C GLY A 168 -17.86 -6.64 -21.93
N ASP A 169 -16.85 -7.51 -21.82
CA ASP A 169 -17.08 -8.97 -21.73
C ASP A 169 -17.74 -9.39 -20.41
N LEU A 170 -17.54 -8.62 -19.34
CA LEU A 170 -18.12 -8.89 -18.02
C LEU A 170 -19.54 -8.34 -17.86
N GLY A 171 -19.91 -7.30 -18.62
CA GLY A 171 -21.12 -6.50 -18.37
C GLY A 171 -20.92 -5.50 -17.22
N GLU A 172 -22.02 -5.00 -16.64
CA GLU A 172 -22.00 -3.99 -15.58
C GLU A 172 -21.81 -4.64 -14.20
N PHE A 173 -20.98 -4.03 -13.36
CA PHE A 173 -20.86 -4.42 -11.95
C PHE A 173 -22.17 -4.13 -11.21
N VAL A 174 -22.67 -5.12 -10.46
CA VAL A 174 -23.96 -5.04 -9.74
C VAL A 174 -23.78 -5.16 -8.24
N ILE A 175 -23.08 -6.19 -7.77
CA ILE A 175 -22.89 -6.44 -6.34
C ILE A 175 -21.59 -7.19 -6.08
N GLY A 176 -20.99 -6.93 -4.93
CA GLY A 176 -19.79 -7.64 -4.50
C GLY A 176 -19.69 -7.76 -2.99
N GLU A 177 -18.83 -8.65 -2.58
CA GLU A 177 -18.42 -8.84 -1.19
C GLU A 177 -16.92 -9.02 -1.09
N ALA A 178 -16.34 -8.44 -0.04
CA ALA A 178 -14.93 -8.55 0.27
C ALA A 178 -14.72 -8.79 1.75
N LYS A 179 -13.59 -9.40 2.09
CA LYS A 179 -13.16 -9.52 3.48
C LYS A 179 -11.65 -9.49 3.59
N MET A 180 -11.14 -8.92 4.69
CA MET A 180 -9.74 -8.96 5.06
C MET A 180 -9.61 -9.00 6.59
N ILE A 181 -9.36 -10.20 7.11
CA ILE A 181 -9.24 -10.44 8.54
C ILE A 181 -7.78 -10.72 8.84
N GLU A 182 -7.13 -9.76 9.45
CA GLU A 182 -5.72 -9.80 9.82
C GLU A 182 -5.49 -10.66 11.08
N PRO A 183 -4.25 -11.14 11.32
CA PRO A 183 -3.92 -11.99 12.45
C PRO A 183 -4.32 -11.42 13.80
N TYR A 184 -4.78 -12.29 14.69
CA TYR A 184 -5.08 -11.90 16.08
C TYR A 184 -3.84 -11.37 16.81
N SER A 185 -2.64 -11.90 16.50
CA SER A 185 -1.36 -11.47 17.06
C SER A 185 -1.00 -10.02 16.76
N TYR A 186 -1.62 -9.37 15.75
CA TYR A 186 -1.44 -7.93 15.52
C TYR A 186 -1.85 -7.09 16.73
N ARG A 187 -2.79 -7.59 17.55
CA ARG A 187 -3.20 -6.94 18.80
C ARG A 187 -2.08 -6.84 19.85
N PHE A 188 -1.03 -7.65 19.73
CA PHE A 188 0.15 -7.65 20.62
C PHE A 188 1.37 -6.99 19.97
N SER A 189 1.24 -6.48 18.77
CA SER A 189 2.31 -5.83 18.03
C SER A 189 2.32 -4.31 18.26
N ASN A 190 3.13 -3.59 17.47
CA ASN A 190 3.15 -2.12 17.50
C ASN A 190 1.82 -1.48 17.09
N PHE A 191 0.86 -2.22 16.55
CA PHE A 191 -0.50 -1.73 16.23
C PHE A 191 -1.14 -1.04 17.43
N GLN A 192 -0.98 -1.60 18.63
CA GLN A 192 -1.55 -1.04 19.86
C GLN A 192 -1.13 0.41 20.13
N ASN A 193 -0.07 0.91 19.51
CA ASN A 193 0.44 2.26 19.74
C ASN A 193 -0.12 3.32 18.77
N TRP A 194 -0.65 2.89 17.61
CA TRP A 194 -1.10 3.83 16.58
C TRP A 194 -2.48 3.48 15.99
N PHE A 195 -2.88 2.21 16.00
CA PHE A 195 -4.15 1.75 15.47
C PHE A 195 -5.26 1.97 16.52
N THR A 196 -5.68 3.22 16.70
CA THR A 196 -6.65 3.62 17.71
C THR A 196 -7.90 4.24 17.10
N THR A 197 -8.98 4.31 17.88
CA THR A 197 -10.24 4.93 17.43
C THR A 197 -10.07 6.37 16.95
N ASP A 198 -9.02 7.08 17.37
CA ASP A 198 -8.79 8.47 16.99
C ASP A 198 -8.25 8.61 15.56
N PHE A 199 -7.48 7.63 15.09
CA PHE A 199 -6.73 7.74 13.82
C PHE A 199 -7.24 6.84 12.72
N THR A 200 -7.62 5.58 13.04
CA THR A 200 -7.93 4.60 11.99
C THR A 200 -8.94 3.55 12.48
N ASP A 201 -9.33 2.67 11.57
CA ASP A 201 -10.17 1.51 11.81
C ASP A 201 -9.86 0.43 10.74
N PRO A 202 -10.35 -0.82 10.89
CA PRO A 202 -10.04 -1.89 9.95
C PRO A 202 -10.50 -1.60 8.51
N PHE A 203 -11.62 -0.89 8.32
CA PHE A 203 -12.10 -0.57 6.98
C PHE A 203 -11.15 0.38 6.25
N VAL A 204 -10.68 1.44 6.93
CA VAL A 204 -9.67 2.37 6.37
C VAL A 204 -8.34 1.66 6.16
N TYR A 205 -7.92 0.84 7.13
CA TYR A 205 -6.61 0.20 7.08
C TYR A 205 -6.47 -0.88 5.99
N VAL A 206 -7.47 -1.76 5.84
CA VAL A 206 -7.40 -2.89 4.89
C VAL A 206 -8.55 -2.94 3.89
N GLY A 207 -9.75 -2.50 4.25
CA GLY A 207 -10.91 -2.46 3.35
C GLY A 207 -10.69 -1.57 2.14
N CYS A 208 -9.88 -0.53 2.29
CA CYS A 208 -9.49 0.38 1.21
C CYS A 208 -8.90 -0.35 -0.03
N HIS A 209 -8.19 -1.46 0.17
CA HIS A 209 -7.67 -2.26 -0.94
C HIS A 209 -8.76 -2.76 -1.89
N TYR A 210 -9.92 -3.13 -1.35
CA TYR A 210 -11.00 -3.67 -2.16
C TYR A 210 -11.84 -2.59 -2.81
N VAL A 211 -12.02 -1.45 -2.14
CA VAL A 211 -12.67 -0.29 -2.76
C VAL A 211 -11.82 0.24 -3.92
N ASP A 212 -10.51 0.38 -3.70
CA ASP A 212 -9.55 0.73 -4.76
C ASP A 212 -9.62 -0.26 -5.93
N LEU A 213 -9.69 -1.56 -5.63
CA LEU A 213 -9.70 -2.59 -6.66
C LEU A 213 -10.98 -2.56 -7.51
N VAL A 214 -12.15 -2.33 -6.90
CA VAL A 214 -13.41 -2.15 -7.65
C VAL A 214 -13.31 -0.92 -8.54
N TYR A 215 -12.85 0.23 -8.01
CA TYR A 215 -12.63 1.42 -8.82
C TYR A 215 -11.60 1.18 -9.93
N PHE A 216 -10.49 0.53 -9.63
CA PHE A 216 -9.45 0.20 -10.62
C PHE A 216 -9.97 -0.65 -11.78
N ILE A 217 -10.81 -1.64 -11.49
CA ILE A 217 -11.40 -2.55 -12.50
C ILE A 217 -12.46 -1.84 -13.31
N THR A 218 -13.41 -1.14 -12.64
CA THR A 218 -14.65 -0.67 -13.24
C THR A 218 -14.64 0.82 -13.62
N GLY A 219 -13.84 1.64 -12.93
CA GLY A 219 -13.89 3.09 -13.02
C GLY A 219 -15.06 3.73 -12.27
N LEU A 220 -15.97 2.94 -11.68
CA LEU A 220 -17.16 3.43 -10.98
C LEU A 220 -16.78 4.16 -9.69
N LYS A 221 -17.34 5.35 -9.46
CA LYS A 221 -17.07 6.16 -8.28
C LYS A 221 -17.98 5.77 -7.11
N PRO A 222 -17.43 5.58 -5.88
CA PRO A 222 -18.23 5.43 -4.66
C PRO A 222 -19.02 6.71 -4.37
N VAL A 223 -20.30 6.59 -3.99
CA VAL A 223 -21.18 7.75 -3.70
C VAL A 223 -21.81 7.72 -2.30
N GLU A 224 -21.89 6.54 -1.68
CA GLU A 224 -22.37 6.39 -0.30
C GLU A 224 -21.51 5.35 0.43
N VAL A 225 -21.20 5.62 1.70
CA VAL A 225 -20.44 4.72 2.57
C VAL A 225 -21.13 4.64 3.94
N SER A 226 -21.31 3.42 4.44
CA SER A 226 -21.80 3.16 5.80
C SER A 226 -20.90 2.12 6.45
N VAL A 227 -20.29 2.42 7.59
CA VAL A 227 -19.39 1.51 8.32
C VAL A 227 -19.78 1.42 9.77
N SER A 228 -20.02 0.20 10.23
CA SER A 228 -20.22 -0.13 11.64
C SER A 228 -19.02 -0.87 12.20
N GLY A 229 -18.61 -0.54 13.43
CA GLY A 229 -17.43 -1.12 14.05
C GLY A 229 -17.69 -1.76 15.41
N VAL A 230 -16.91 -2.78 15.75
CA VAL A 230 -16.91 -3.40 17.08
C VAL A 230 -15.62 -3.00 17.79
N LYS A 231 -15.78 -2.24 18.88
CA LYS A 231 -14.67 -1.76 19.69
C LYS A 231 -14.08 -2.84 20.60
N GLY A 232 -12.82 -2.68 20.94
CA GLY A 232 -12.11 -3.46 21.93
C GLY A 232 -10.88 -2.71 22.43
N LYS A 233 -10.13 -3.33 23.34
CA LYS A 233 -8.91 -2.74 23.90
C LYS A 233 -7.69 -3.59 23.56
N PHE A 234 -6.62 -2.91 23.27
CA PHE A 234 -5.28 -3.50 23.18
C PHE A 234 -4.70 -3.80 24.58
N PRO A 235 -3.67 -4.65 24.69
CA PRO A 235 -3.01 -4.93 25.97
C PRO A 235 -2.48 -3.67 26.70
N ASN A 236 -2.08 -2.64 25.96
CA ASN A 236 -1.63 -1.36 26.53
C ASN A 236 -2.78 -0.45 27.02
N GLY A 237 -4.04 -0.90 26.87
CA GLY A 237 -5.24 -0.17 27.29
C GLY A 237 -5.85 0.74 26.24
N ASN A 238 -5.21 1.00 25.12
CA ASN A 238 -5.74 1.82 24.03
C ASN A 238 -6.97 1.18 23.40
N GLU A 239 -7.99 1.99 23.13
CA GLU A 239 -9.22 1.57 22.47
C GLU A 239 -9.07 1.63 20.94
N ALA A 240 -9.62 0.61 20.26
CA ALA A 240 -9.67 0.57 18.81
C ALA A 240 -10.94 -0.15 18.33
N TYR A 241 -11.30 0.06 17.08
CA TYR A 241 -12.22 -0.85 16.40
C TYR A 241 -11.45 -2.11 16.02
N MET A 242 -11.83 -3.25 16.61
CA MET A 242 -11.20 -4.56 16.32
C MET A 242 -11.81 -5.21 15.09
N TRP A 243 -13.03 -4.84 14.75
CA TRP A 243 -13.78 -5.30 13.58
C TRP A 243 -14.53 -4.13 12.96
N ALA A 244 -14.69 -4.17 11.65
CA ALA A 244 -15.54 -3.27 10.91
C ALA A 244 -16.33 -4.03 9.83
N ASN A 245 -17.55 -3.58 9.57
CA ASN A 245 -18.34 -4.02 8.43
C ASN A 245 -18.85 -2.78 7.71
N GLY A 246 -18.46 -2.64 6.44
CA GLY A 246 -18.78 -1.50 5.61
C GLY A 246 -19.60 -1.88 4.39
N ARG A 247 -20.41 -0.93 3.92
CA ARG A 247 -21.12 -1.00 2.66
C ARG A 247 -20.83 0.26 1.86
N VAL A 248 -20.41 0.06 0.62
CA VAL A 248 -20.12 1.12 -0.36
C VAL A 248 -21.13 1.01 -1.50
N ARG A 249 -21.79 2.11 -1.85
CA ARG A 249 -22.61 2.24 -3.06
C ARG A 249 -21.86 3.03 -4.11
N PHE A 250 -21.91 2.55 -5.34
CA PHE A 250 -21.28 3.19 -6.49
C PHE A 250 -22.31 3.98 -7.31
N GLU A 251 -21.84 4.89 -8.17
CA GLU A 251 -22.66 5.81 -8.95
C GLU A 251 -23.69 5.14 -9.86
N ASN A 252 -23.44 3.91 -10.31
CA ASN A 252 -24.41 3.10 -11.07
C ASN A 252 -25.43 2.34 -10.18
N GLY A 253 -25.37 2.52 -8.86
CA GLY A 253 -26.22 1.83 -7.89
C GLY A 253 -25.67 0.51 -7.36
N ALA A 254 -24.56 0.00 -7.89
CA ALA A 254 -23.91 -1.23 -7.42
C ALA A 254 -23.47 -1.13 -5.95
N LEU A 255 -23.39 -2.28 -5.30
CA LEU A 255 -23.03 -2.37 -3.88
C LEU A 255 -21.80 -3.26 -3.67
N LEU A 256 -20.90 -2.82 -2.77
CA LEU A 256 -19.82 -3.64 -2.22
C LEU A 256 -19.99 -3.72 -0.70
N SER A 257 -20.04 -4.93 -0.15
CA SER A 257 -19.95 -5.16 1.29
C SER A 257 -18.53 -5.58 1.65
N VAL A 258 -17.96 -5.01 2.73
CA VAL A 258 -16.57 -5.28 3.14
C VAL A 258 -16.56 -5.61 4.63
N THR A 259 -15.94 -6.72 5.01
CA THR A 259 -15.77 -7.14 6.41
C THR A 259 -14.28 -7.23 6.72
N ASP A 260 -13.85 -6.46 7.71
CA ASP A 260 -12.46 -6.31 8.09
C ASP A 260 -12.28 -6.51 9.60
N GLY A 261 -11.09 -6.93 10.01
CA GLY A 261 -10.82 -7.08 11.45
C GLY A 261 -9.41 -7.55 11.78
N LEU A 262 -9.11 -7.53 13.07
CA LEU A 262 -7.88 -8.05 13.67
C LEU A 262 -8.24 -9.28 14.51
N GLY A 263 -8.54 -10.41 13.88
CA GLY A 263 -9.07 -11.56 14.60
C GLY A 263 -8.91 -12.90 13.92
N TYR A 264 -8.10 -12.99 12.86
CA TYR A 264 -7.80 -14.29 12.25
C TYR A 264 -6.97 -15.14 13.22
N PRO A 265 -7.33 -16.43 13.42
CA PRO A 265 -6.59 -17.29 14.34
C PRO A 265 -5.13 -17.46 13.93
N ASP A 266 -4.19 -17.22 14.85
CA ASP A 266 -2.75 -17.34 14.57
C ASP A 266 -2.35 -18.79 14.24
N ASP A 267 -3.09 -19.77 14.76
CA ASP A 267 -2.91 -21.20 14.46
C ASP A 267 -3.72 -21.66 13.26
N GLY A 268 -4.40 -20.76 12.58
CA GLY A 268 -5.17 -21.06 11.37
C GLY A 268 -4.30 -21.31 10.15
N ALA A 269 -4.87 -21.93 9.12
CA ALA A 269 -4.18 -22.12 7.85
C ALA A 269 -3.98 -20.77 7.15
N GLY A 270 -2.74 -20.37 6.96
CA GLY A 270 -2.37 -19.11 6.32
C GLY A 270 -2.23 -17.92 7.26
N PRO A 271 -1.75 -16.76 6.75
CA PRO A 271 -1.44 -15.60 7.56
C PRO A 271 -2.66 -14.77 7.98
N ASN A 272 -3.71 -14.77 7.19
CA ASN A 272 -4.94 -14.01 7.38
C ASN A 272 -6.05 -14.63 6.52
N GLU A 273 -7.26 -14.09 6.53
CA GLU A 273 -8.30 -14.46 5.57
C GLU A 273 -8.64 -13.24 4.73
N GLN A 274 -8.53 -13.37 3.41
CA GLN A 274 -8.89 -12.30 2.50
C GLN A 274 -9.50 -12.81 1.19
N GLY A 275 -10.37 -12.01 0.60
CA GLY A 275 -11.00 -12.35 -0.67
C GLY A 275 -11.97 -11.29 -1.15
N LEU A 276 -12.26 -11.34 -2.45
CA LEU A 276 -13.20 -10.48 -3.16
C LEU A 276 -14.01 -11.32 -4.13
N SER A 277 -15.33 -11.13 -4.17
CA SER A 277 -16.22 -11.67 -5.20
C SER A 277 -17.04 -10.52 -5.78
N LEU A 278 -16.99 -10.34 -7.09
CA LEU A 278 -17.77 -9.33 -7.82
C LEU A 278 -18.68 -10.04 -8.82
N PHE A 279 -19.93 -9.63 -8.88
CA PHE A 279 -20.93 -10.14 -9.81
C PHE A 279 -21.28 -9.04 -10.81
N PHE A 280 -21.38 -9.44 -12.07
CA PHE A 280 -21.65 -8.56 -13.21
C PHE A 280 -22.82 -9.09 -14.00
N GLU A 281 -23.57 -8.20 -14.62
CA GLU A 281 -24.71 -8.53 -15.49
C GLU A 281 -24.64 -7.75 -16.80
N GLY A 282 -25.00 -8.41 -17.89
CA GLY A 282 -25.07 -7.80 -19.21
C GLY A 282 -25.15 -8.82 -20.33
N ASN A 283 -25.61 -8.38 -21.50
CA ASN A 283 -25.72 -9.25 -22.69
C ASN A 283 -26.47 -10.56 -22.46
N GLU A 284 -27.55 -10.53 -21.65
CA GLU A 284 -28.39 -11.68 -21.28
C GLU A 284 -27.65 -12.79 -20.52
N LYS A 285 -26.55 -12.45 -19.83
CA LYS A 285 -25.76 -13.39 -19.02
C LYS A 285 -25.12 -12.70 -17.83
N GLY A 286 -24.80 -13.48 -16.81
CA GLY A 286 -24.03 -13.04 -15.66
C GLY A 286 -22.55 -13.40 -15.80
N ALA A 287 -21.70 -12.65 -15.11
CA ALA A 287 -20.29 -12.97 -14.94
C ALA A 287 -19.86 -12.81 -13.47
N ILE A 288 -18.80 -13.49 -13.09
CA ILE A 288 -18.22 -13.41 -11.76
C ILE A 288 -16.71 -13.24 -11.83
N PHE A 289 -16.19 -12.35 -11.01
CA PHE A 289 -14.77 -12.26 -10.70
C PHE A 289 -14.54 -12.69 -9.25
N LYS A 290 -13.59 -13.59 -9.03
CA LYS A 290 -13.15 -14.00 -7.68
C LYS A 290 -11.65 -13.82 -7.53
N HIS A 291 -11.28 -13.19 -6.45
CA HIS A 291 -9.91 -13.02 -6.00
C HIS A 291 -9.80 -13.54 -4.57
N ASN A 292 -8.94 -14.51 -4.34
CA ASN A 292 -8.64 -15.04 -3.01
C ASN A 292 -7.18 -15.45 -2.96
N ASP A 293 -6.42 -14.83 -2.09
CA ASP A 293 -4.98 -15.03 -1.99
C ASP A 293 -4.59 -16.22 -1.11
N GLN A 294 -5.46 -16.60 -0.16
CA GLN A 294 -5.02 -17.43 0.95
C GLN A 294 -4.97 -18.93 0.63
N PHE A 295 -6.01 -19.43 0.00
CA PHE A 295 -6.17 -20.90 -0.17
C PHE A 295 -6.18 -21.32 -1.64
N ARG A 296 -6.02 -20.37 -2.57
CA ARG A 296 -6.04 -20.70 -3.98
C ARG A 296 -4.73 -21.35 -4.39
N GLY A 297 -4.84 -22.50 -5.07
CA GLY A 297 -3.69 -23.20 -5.61
C GLY A 297 -2.74 -23.72 -4.55
N VAL A 298 -3.21 -23.85 -3.30
CA VAL A 298 -2.44 -24.55 -2.26
C VAL A 298 -2.47 -26.04 -2.58
N GLU A 299 -1.37 -26.53 -3.13
CA GLU A 299 -1.20 -27.95 -3.42
C GLU A 299 -0.55 -28.70 -2.26
N TYR A 300 0.16 -27.96 -1.37
CA TYR A 300 0.73 -28.52 -0.16
C TYR A 300 0.82 -27.47 0.96
N SER A 301 0.79 -27.96 2.19
CA SER A 301 1.10 -27.21 3.39
C SER A 301 1.83 -28.10 4.40
N PHE A 302 2.59 -27.53 5.30
CA PHE A 302 3.34 -28.27 6.32
C PHE A 302 3.51 -27.43 7.60
N ILE A 303 3.79 -28.10 8.71
CA ILE A 303 4.09 -27.48 9.99
C ILE A 303 5.60 -27.19 10.04
N LYS A 304 5.98 -25.91 10.15
CA LYS A 304 7.37 -25.48 10.18
C LYS A 304 7.94 -25.34 11.58
N GLY A 305 7.12 -25.14 12.60
CA GLY A 305 7.58 -24.96 13.98
C GLY A 305 6.44 -24.74 14.95
N ARG A 306 6.78 -24.66 16.24
CA ARG A 306 5.83 -24.36 17.31
C ARG A 306 6.31 -23.15 18.09
N GLY A 307 5.41 -22.22 18.37
CA GLY A 307 5.67 -21.03 19.17
C GLY A 307 4.76 -19.87 18.81
N PRO A 308 4.65 -18.84 19.65
CA PRO A 308 3.69 -17.74 19.45
C PRO A 308 3.99 -16.90 18.21
N ALA A 309 5.23 -16.91 17.73
CA ALA A 309 5.62 -16.22 16.50
C ALA A 309 5.71 -17.15 15.26
N ASN A 310 5.56 -18.46 15.46
CA ASN A 310 5.66 -19.45 14.39
C ASN A 310 4.25 -19.87 13.96
N LYS A 311 3.94 -19.69 12.69
CA LYS A 311 2.72 -20.22 12.11
C LYS A 311 2.80 -21.74 12.05
N LEU A 312 1.77 -22.40 12.54
CA LEU A 312 1.69 -23.87 12.51
C LEU A 312 1.66 -24.41 11.08
N PHE A 313 1.02 -23.67 10.17
CA PHE A 313 0.94 -24.04 8.78
C PHE A 313 1.82 -23.16 7.92
N HIS A 314 2.58 -23.79 7.05
CA HIS A 314 3.30 -23.14 5.98
C HIS A 314 2.73 -23.61 4.65
N TYR A 315 2.34 -22.67 3.78
CA TYR A 315 1.80 -22.97 2.45
C TYR A 315 2.40 -22.04 1.42
N VAL A 316 2.39 -22.48 0.19
CA VAL A 316 2.89 -21.70 -0.93
C VAL A 316 1.79 -20.78 -1.45
N ASN A 317 2.02 -19.47 -1.38
CA ASN A 317 1.19 -18.48 -2.03
C ASN A 317 2.06 -17.49 -2.82
N PRO A 318 2.38 -17.82 -4.07
CA PRO A 318 3.19 -16.94 -4.92
C PRO A 318 2.42 -15.71 -5.43
N ASP A 319 1.10 -15.63 -5.18
CA ASP A 319 0.30 -14.53 -5.71
C ASP A 319 0.68 -13.19 -5.08
N PHE A 320 0.84 -13.13 -3.76
CA PHE A 320 1.27 -11.90 -3.08
C PHE A 320 2.79 -11.76 -3.03
N PHE A 321 3.46 -12.70 -2.35
CA PHE A 321 4.90 -12.64 -2.10
C PHE A 321 5.48 -14.03 -1.90
N GLN A 322 6.54 -14.35 -2.61
CA GLN A 322 7.39 -15.51 -2.35
C GLN A 322 8.85 -15.19 -2.68
N LEU A 323 9.75 -15.89 -2.01
CA LEU A 323 11.17 -15.94 -2.35
C LEU A 323 11.45 -17.26 -3.08
N ILE A 324 11.99 -17.17 -4.29
CA ILE A 324 12.37 -18.34 -5.10
C ILE A 324 13.84 -18.27 -5.53
N PRO A 325 14.49 -19.42 -5.76
CA PRO A 325 15.80 -19.43 -6.41
C PRO A 325 15.78 -18.70 -7.77
N TRP A 326 16.91 -18.13 -8.14
CA TRP A 326 17.09 -17.45 -9.41
C TRP A 326 18.51 -17.70 -9.94
N GLU A 327 18.87 -17.07 -11.07
CA GLU A 327 20.20 -17.23 -11.71
C GLU A 327 21.37 -16.61 -10.93
N GLY A 328 21.10 -15.69 -9.99
CA GLY A 328 22.10 -15.06 -9.11
C GLY A 328 22.18 -15.74 -7.75
N GLU A 329 22.97 -15.16 -6.84
CA GLU A 329 23.13 -15.65 -5.48
C GLU A 329 21.90 -15.33 -4.61
N GLY A 330 21.50 -16.29 -3.75
CA GLY A 330 20.34 -16.18 -2.88
C GLY A 330 19.01 -16.38 -3.59
N TYR A 331 18.01 -15.56 -3.26
CA TYR A 331 16.64 -15.68 -3.76
C TYR A 331 16.17 -14.39 -4.41
N LYS A 332 15.15 -14.46 -5.27
CA LYS A 332 14.42 -13.29 -5.77
C LYS A 332 12.98 -13.26 -5.28
N PRO A 333 12.42 -12.07 -5.00
CA PRO A 333 11.03 -11.93 -4.67
C PRO A 333 10.16 -12.01 -5.93
N ILE A 334 9.02 -12.70 -5.83
CA ILE A 334 7.98 -12.77 -6.86
C ILE A 334 6.61 -12.52 -6.25
N GLY A 335 5.65 -12.15 -7.07
CA GLY A 335 4.26 -11.89 -6.69
C GLY A 335 3.84 -10.45 -6.95
N TYR A 336 2.55 -10.17 -6.84
CA TYR A 336 2.02 -8.84 -7.16
C TYR A 336 2.47 -7.75 -6.16
N GLY A 337 2.84 -8.09 -4.94
CA GLY A 337 3.45 -7.16 -3.98
C GLY A 337 4.80 -6.64 -4.48
N PRO A 338 5.82 -7.50 -4.70
CA PRO A 338 7.06 -7.09 -5.33
C PRO A 338 6.88 -6.39 -6.68
N ASP A 339 5.95 -6.84 -7.53
CA ASP A 339 5.69 -6.23 -8.84
C ASP A 339 5.23 -4.78 -8.68
N SER A 340 4.39 -4.46 -7.68
CA SER A 340 3.97 -3.10 -7.34
C SER A 340 5.16 -2.22 -6.96
N VAL A 341 5.93 -2.65 -5.97
CA VAL A 341 7.10 -1.90 -5.46
C VAL A 341 8.13 -1.67 -6.57
N MET A 342 8.50 -2.75 -7.25
CA MET A 342 9.53 -2.70 -8.29
C MET A 342 9.10 -1.87 -9.49
N THR A 343 7.82 -1.91 -9.90
CA THR A 343 7.33 -1.09 -11.02
C THR A 343 7.41 0.39 -10.71
N ASN A 344 7.02 0.81 -9.51
CA ASN A 344 7.09 2.21 -9.11
C ASN A 344 8.54 2.72 -9.07
N ILE A 345 9.46 1.98 -8.45
CA ILE A 345 10.86 2.41 -8.34
C ILE A 345 11.57 2.36 -9.71
N LYS A 346 11.33 1.34 -10.52
CA LYS A 346 11.82 1.29 -11.91
C LYS A 346 11.34 2.48 -12.72
N TYR A 347 10.07 2.87 -12.54
CA TYR A 347 9.52 4.04 -13.22
C TYR A 347 10.26 5.32 -12.87
N MET A 348 10.58 5.56 -11.58
CA MET A 348 11.37 6.70 -11.12
C MET A 348 12.77 6.71 -11.76
N SER A 349 13.44 5.57 -11.75
CA SER A 349 14.76 5.38 -12.36
C SER A 349 14.77 5.62 -13.87
N GLN A 350 13.77 5.11 -14.59
CA GLN A 350 13.60 5.33 -16.03
C GLN A 350 13.21 6.77 -16.35
N LEU A 351 12.44 7.42 -15.48
CA LEU A 351 12.09 8.84 -15.60
C LEU A 351 13.35 9.70 -15.57
N GLU A 352 14.22 9.51 -14.57
CA GLU A 352 15.43 10.29 -14.44
C GLU A 352 16.47 9.98 -15.54
N ALA A 353 16.49 8.77 -16.09
CA ALA A 353 17.26 8.46 -17.28
C ALA A 353 16.79 9.24 -18.52
N ARG A 354 15.49 9.47 -18.67
CA ARG A 354 14.94 10.32 -19.76
C ARG A 354 15.27 11.79 -19.54
N VAL A 355 15.28 12.24 -18.29
CA VAL A 355 15.71 13.62 -17.94
C VAL A 355 17.17 13.83 -18.30
N ASP A 356 18.05 12.86 -18.03
CA ASP A 356 19.47 12.95 -18.42
C ASP A 356 19.69 13.03 -19.95
N GLN A 357 18.71 12.54 -20.74
CA GLN A 357 18.72 12.64 -22.21
C GLN A 357 18.24 14.00 -22.74
N ASP A 358 17.46 14.75 -21.96
CA ASP A 358 16.92 16.07 -22.30
C ASP A 358 16.92 17.00 -21.06
N PRO A 359 18.12 17.35 -20.56
CA PRO A 359 18.27 18.09 -19.32
C PRO A 359 17.70 19.53 -19.38
N ASP A 360 17.73 20.16 -20.56
CA ASP A 360 17.19 21.50 -20.75
C ASP A 360 15.67 21.56 -20.57
N ASN A 361 14.98 20.42 -20.78
CA ASN A 361 13.54 20.27 -20.63
C ASN A 361 13.13 19.38 -19.44
N ALA A 362 14.02 19.20 -18.46
CA ALA A 362 13.88 18.26 -17.34
C ALA A 362 12.48 18.30 -16.67
N HIS A 363 12.00 19.49 -16.32
CA HIS A 363 10.68 19.66 -15.70
C HIS A 363 9.54 19.23 -16.62
N SER A 364 9.57 19.59 -17.89
CA SER A 364 8.58 19.19 -18.90
C SER A 364 8.56 17.66 -19.12
N VAL A 365 9.74 17.02 -19.14
CA VAL A 365 9.89 15.56 -19.24
C VAL A 365 9.21 14.88 -18.05
N ARG A 366 9.46 15.34 -16.82
CA ARG A 366 8.84 14.82 -15.60
C ARG A 366 7.32 14.99 -15.61
N LEU A 367 6.79 16.16 -15.96
CA LEU A 367 5.35 16.40 -16.04
C LEU A 367 4.65 15.52 -17.08
N LYS A 368 5.26 15.35 -18.28
CA LYS A 368 4.73 14.46 -19.32
C LYS A 368 4.68 13.00 -18.83
N ALA A 369 5.72 12.54 -18.15
CA ALA A 369 5.79 11.21 -17.58
C ALA A 369 4.70 10.99 -16.51
N ARG A 370 4.54 11.92 -15.54
CA ARG A 370 3.46 11.86 -14.56
C ARG A 370 2.08 11.72 -15.21
N LYS A 371 1.77 12.59 -16.17
CA LYS A 371 0.50 12.54 -16.92
C LYS A 371 0.31 11.21 -17.67
N ALA A 372 1.38 10.62 -18.17
CA ALA A 372 1.34 9.31 -18.82
C ALA A 372 1.06 8.18 -17.82
N ALA A 373 1.69 8.20 -16.65
CA ALA A 373 1.44 7.24 -15.57
C ALA A 373 -0.03 7.31 -15.09
N ASN A 374 -0.54 8.53 -14.85
CA ASN A 374 -1.93 8.75 -14.46
C ASN A 374 -2.92 8.20 -15.47
N ARG A 375 -2.73 8.50 -16.77
CA ARG A 375 -3.61 7.99 -17.84
C ARG A 375 -3.58 6.48 -17.97
N LYS A 376 -2.40 5.86 -17.80
CA LYS A 376 -2.26 4.41 -17.84
C LYS A 376 -2.97 3.74 -16.67
N GLY A 377 -3.02 4.39 -15.50
CA GLY A 377 -3.77 3.98 -14.32
C GLY A 377 -3.37 2.62 -13.73
N LEU A 378 -2.18 2.09 -14.06
CA LEU A 378 -1.65 0.87 -13.46
C LEU A 378 -1.13 1.15 -12.04
N MET A 379 -0.20 2.09 -11.93
CA MET A 379 0.28 2.59 -10.65
C MET A 379 -0.75 3.53 -10.05
N ALA A 380 -1.05 3.38 -8.78
CA ALA A 380 -1.84 4.36 -8.06
C ALA A 380 -0.99 5.62 -7.84
N THR A 381 -1.59 6.78 -8.09
CA THR A 381 -1.01 8.10 -7.89
C THR A 381 -2.03 8.98 -7.18
N PRO A 382 -1.64 10.10 -6.57
CA PRO A 382 -2.61 10.97 -5.91
C PRO A 382 -3.79 11.37 -6.83
N GLU A 383 -3.55 11.54 -8.12
CA GLU A 383 -4.58 11.98 -9.06
C GLU A 383 -5.52 10.86 -9.53
N ASN A 384 -5.07 9.62 -9.60
CA ASN A 384 -5.88 8.50 -10.10
C ASN A 384 -6.44 7.59 -9.00
N SER A 385 -6.18 7.92 -7.73
CA SER A 385 -6.67 7.16 -6.58
C SER A 385 -7.31 8.01 -5.49
N TYR A 386 -7.49 9.32 -5.72
CA TYR A 386 -8.05 10.28 -4.75
C TYR A 386 -9.43 9.89 -4.20
N ILE A 387 -10.14 9.03 -4.90
CA ILE A 387 -11.43 8.52 -4.43
C ILE A 387 -11.28 7.71 -3.13
N ASN A 388 -10.11 7.11 -2.92
CA ASN A 388 -9.85 6.32 -1.71
C ASN A 388 -9.82 7.23 -0.47
N GLU A 389 -9.24 8.42 -0.57
CA GLU A 389 -9.23 9.40 0.54
C GLU A 389 -10.63 9.89 0.86
N LEU A 390 -11.49 10.12 -0.13
CA LEU A 390 -12.91 10.44 0.09
C LEU A 390 -13.66 9.28 0.78
N VAL A 391 -13.37 8.05 0.38
CA VAL A 391 -13.94 6.85 1.03
C VAL A 391 -13.43 6.71 2.46
N HIS A 392 -12.16 7.02 2.72
CA HIS A 392 -11.62 7.02 4.10
C HIS A 392 -12.32 8.04 4.98
N GLU A 393 -12.50 9.29 4.50
CA GLU A 393 -13.24 10.32 5.24
C GLU A 393 -14.69 9.89 5.49
N ALA A 394 -15.36 9.35 4.47
CA ALA A 394 -16.74 8.87 4.59
C ALA A 394 -16.86 7.70 5.57
N ALA A 395 -15.94 6.74 5.52
CA ALA A 395 -15.89 5.61 6.44
C ALA A 395 -15.66 6.05 7.88
N ARG A 396 -14.70 6.96 8.09
CA ARG A 396 -14.41 7.54 9.39
C ARG A 396 -15.61 8.32 9.94
N LEU A 397 -16.21 9.15 9.10
CA LEU A 397 -17.42 9.91 9.49
C LEU A 397 -18.56 8.96 9.88
N SER A 398 -18.77 7.89 9.12
CA SER A 398 -19.81 6.89 9.40
C SER A 398 -19.57 6.10 10.68
N ILE A 399 -18.38 5.51 10.85
CA ILE A 399 -18.08 4.63 12.00
C ILE A 399 -18.11 5.40 13.33
N LEU A 400 -17.70 6.68 13.32
CA LEU A 400 -17.76 7.55 14.48
C LEU A 400 -19.20 8.00 14.83
N ASN A 401 -20.11 7.93 13.85
CA ASN A 401 -21.54 8.21 13.99
C ASN A 401 -22.37 6.92 13.91
N GLN A 402 -21.91 5.84 14.55
CA GLN A 402 -22.63 4.57 14.76
C GLN A 402 -23.12 3.88 13.48
N GLY A 403 -22.46 4.13 12.35
CA GLY A 403 -22.80 3.53 11.07
C GLY A 403 -23.75 4.36 10.22
N ASP A 404 -24.03 5.61 10.60
CA ASP A 404 -24.80 6.53 9.78
C ASP A 404 -24.16 6.67 8.39
N MET A 405 -25.02 6.80 7.39
CA MET A 405 -24.59 6.86 6.01
C MET A 405 -23.90 8.19 5.70
N ALA A 406 -22.69 8.12 5.18
CA ALA A 406 -21.96 9.25 4.63
C ALA A 406 -22.10 9.30 3.11
N LEU A 407 -22.31 10.49 2.57
CA LEU A 407 -22.40 10.78 1.14
C LEU A 407 -21.08 11.34 0.65
N ILE A 408 -20.67 10.90 -0.53
CA ILE A 408 -19.51 11.45 -1.25
C ILE A 408 -20.03 12.23 -2.43
N THR A 409 -19.59 13.48 -2.58
CA THR A 409 -19.85 14.33 -3.74
C THR A 409 -18.54 14.55 -4.49
N TYR A 410 -18.64 14.79 -5.80
CA TYR A 410 -17.49 15.03 -6.68
C TYR A 410 -17.56 16.39 -7.36
N GLU A 411 -18.76 16.95 -7.49
CA GLU A 411 -19.02 18.24 -8.13
C GLU A 411 -19.85 19.14 -7.21
N PRO A 412 -19.67 20.47 -7.18
CA PRO A 412 -18.61 21.22 -7.88
C PRO A 412 -17.23 21.03 -7.25
N GLU A 413 -17.17 20.61 -5.99
CA GLU A 413 -15.95 20.27 -5.25
C GLU A 413 -16.13 18.92 -4.54
N PRO A 414 -15.08 18.06 -4.56
CA PRO A 414 -15.13 16.80 -3.83
C PRO A 414 -15.31 17.03 -2.33
N GLY A 415 -16.18 16.24 -1.71
CA GLY A 415 -16.45 16.35 -0.28
C GLY A 415 -17.27 15.21 0.29
N VAL A 416 -17.31 15.16 1.62
CA VAL A 416 -18.00 14.13 2.39
C VAL A 416 -18.90 14.80 3.46
N ARG A 417 -20.11 14.28 3.65
CA ARG A 417 -21.03 14.68 4.72
C ARG A 417 -21.92 13.53 5.16
N LEU A 418 -22.52 13.60 6.33
CA LEU A 418 -23.59 12.66 6.69
C LEU A 418 -24.84 12.90 5.82
N LYS A 419 -25.62 11.85 5.61
CA LYS A 419 -26.83 11.92 4.79
C LYS A 419 -27.91 12.83 5.38
N HIS A 420 -27.90 13.00 6.70
CA HIS A 420 -28.89 13.77 7.43
C HIS A 420 -28.46 15.23 7.70
N ASP A 421 -27.23 15.59 7.37
CA ASP A 421 -26.73 16.98 7.33
C ASP A 421 -27.11 17.66 6.00
#